data_0579ab2715aba359324a116aab74989d
#
_entry.id   0579ab2715aba359324a116aab74989d
#
_cell.length_a   1.000
_cell.length_b   1.000
_cell.length_c   1.000
_cell.angle_alpha   90.00
_cell.angle_beta   90.00
_cell.angle_gamma   90.00
#
_symmetry.space_group_name_H-M   'P 1'
#
loop_
_entity.id
_entity.type
_entity.pdbx_description
1 polymer ?
#
loop_
_entity_poly.entity_id
_entity_poly.type
_entity_poly.pdbx_seq_one_letter_code
_entity_poly.pdbx_strand_id
1 'polypeptide(L)'
;MLGTSTKPDIVFIMLDTHRADRLSCYGYPRGTTPNIDELAEIATLFERAIVPAQWTIPSHASLFTGEYPTTHMITQIHDVLGKDYMTLAELLKQNGYATAGFCNNPLLGVVQNGLDQGFENFYNYGGAVPNPPDISKSRPKLVGRLSESYVRLMRHITTPIQNVFAHNNLLLRIALHPFIASIWQRRANFKGNTRRSLRDVVGYLHIRRNAGPRRPLFVFINLMETHLPYRPPARFIRKFAPYFQEDREAREFMRHYNLQHYRWMIPLTEPLSEVADRTLNDMHDAEVAYQDFLLRRLLDYLNEPEVRDNTMVVITSDHGEGMNNHDFVGHSLVAYDDLVRVPLIIRYPKLYPIGERVSKLVSTRRLFHSILEAAGVFPNGNGINGRSAPIDVEGLSLARSVAGLDPEDETVFTEAYTPDTLLALMENMDPAAIDTFRCRLMRRAVYQGRYKLITVGDRPDELFDVIDDPGETRNLLDQRHSKASELEHILHMFVEQAEKRRPGNWEASRQLTLDDEALVDRLRSLGYIE
;
A
#
# COMPACT_ATOMS: atom_id res chain seq x y z
N MET A 1 -14.61 -32.05 -22.92
CA MET A 1 -13.41 -31.41 -22.38
C MET A 1 -13.66 -29.93 -22.42
N LEU A 2 -13.94 -29.31 -21.27
CA LEU A 2 -14.09 -27.86 -21.15
C LEU A 2 -12.68 -27.29 -21.28
N GLY A 3 -12.43 -26.47 -22.31
CA GLY A 3 -11.14 -25.83 -22.52
C GLY A 3 -10.76 -24.99 -21.33
N THR A 4 -9.79 -25.45 -20.56
CA THR A 4 -9.15 -24.63 -19.53
C THR A 4 -8.53 -23.42 -20.20
N SER A 5 -8.86 -22.23 -19.78
CA SER A 5 -8.15 -21.02 -20.21
C SER A 5 -6.64 -21.27 -20.04
N THR A 6 -5.86 -21.05 -21.08
CA THR A 6 -4.39 -21.16 -21.00
C THR A 6 -3.79 -20.03 -20.16
N LYS A 7 -4.54 -18.96 -19.93
CA LYS A 7 -4.16 -17.81 -19.12
C LYS A 7 -4.37 -18.09 -17.62
N PRO A 8 -3.43 -17.73 -16.74
CA PRO A 8 -3.58 -17.97 -15.29
C PRO A 8 -4.64 -17.06 -14.66
N ASP A 9 -5.23 -17.51 -13.56
CA ASP A 9 -5.83 -16.61 -12.61
C ASP A 9 -4.70 -15.86 -11.86
N ILE A 10 -4.93 -14.62 -11.47
CA ILE A 10 -3.94 -13.76 -10.79
C ILE A 10 -4.55 -13.24 -9.49
N VAL A 11 -3.91 -13.54 -8.38
CA VAL A 11 -4.29 -13.06 -7.05
C VAL A 11 -3.18 -12.17 -6.50
N PHE A 12 -3.46 -10.88 -6.45
CA PHE A 12 -2.52 -9.85 -6.00
C PHE A 12 -2.91 -9.38 -4.60
N ILE A 13 -2.12 -9.76 -3.59
CA ILE A 13 -2.35 -9.48 -2.17
C ILE A 13 -1.42 -8.35 -1.75
N MET A 14 -2.01 -7.21 -1.38
CA MET A 14 -1.35 -6.04 -0.84
C MET A 14 -1.51 -6.01 0.68
N LEU A 15 -0.40 -6.02 1.40
CA LEU A 15 -0.34 -5.89 2.85
C LEU A 15 0.05 -4.44 3.18
N ASP A 16 -0.93 -3.59 3.40
CA ASP A 16 -0.73 -2.15 3.62
C ASP A 16 0.18 -1.88 4.83
N THR A 17 1.18 -1.01 4.69
CA THR A 17 2.19 -0.66 5.71
C THR A 17 3.04 -1.83 6.24
N HIS A 18 3.27 -2.88 5.45
CA HIS A 18 3.97 -4.07 5.93
C HIS A 18 5.47 -4.03 5.60
N ARG A 19 6.31 -3.98 6.63
CA ARG A 19 7.77 -3.98 6.51
C ARG A 19 8.31 -5.37 6.17
N ALA A 20 9.28 -5.45 5.25
CA ALA A 20 9.94 -6.72 4.93
C ALA A 20 10.68 -7.31 6.14
N ASP A 21 11.34 -6.48 6.93
CA ASP A 21 12.14 -6.89 8.09
C ASP A 21 11.31 -7.40 9.28
N ARG A 22 9.97 -7.41 9.18
CA ARG A 22 9.07 -7.96 10.21
C ARG A 22 8.49 -9.33 9.84
N LEU A 23 8.83 -9.87 8.68
CA LEU A 23 8.45 -11.23 8.28
C LEU A 23 9.54 -12.24 8.62
N SER A 24 9.13 -13.40 9.14
CA SER A 24 10.07 -14.48 9.52
C SER A 24 10.84 -15.02 8.32
N CYS A 25 10.23 -15.13 7.13
CA CYS A 25 10.91 -15.56 5.90
C CYS A 25 11.97 -14.55 5.39
N TYR A 26 11.98 -13.31 5.90
CA TYR A 26 13.05 -12.31 5.70
C TYR A 26 14.09 -12.30 6.84
N GLY A 27 14.01 -13.24 7.77
CA GLY A 27 14.98 -13.38 8.87
C GLY A 27 14.55 -12.72 10.18
N TYR A 28 13.30 -12.26 10.31
CA TYR A 28 12.81 -11.72 11.57
C TYR A 28 12.68 -12.82 12.63
N PRO A 29 13.30 -12.66 13.83
CA PRO A 29 13.46 -13.80 14.76
C PRO A 29 12.19 -14.15 15.55
N ARG A 30 11.14 -13.33 15.52
CA ARG A 30 9.97 -13.50 16.42
C ARG A 30 8.87 -14.42 15.91
N GLY A 31 9.02 -15.03 14.74
CA GLY A 31 8.02 -15.96 14.17
C GLY A 31 6.64 -15.31 14.01
N THR A 32 6.60 -14.19 13.30
CA THR A 32 5.40 -13.38 13.08
C THR A 32 4.51 -13.90 11.95
N THR A 33 5.09 -14.54 10.93
CA THR A 33 4.39 -14.82 9.66
C THR A 33 4.45 -16.28 9.21
N PRO A 34 4.11 -17.28 10.05
CA PRO A 34 4.27 -18.69 9.70
C PRO A 34 3.50 -19.12 8.45
N ASN A 35 2.34 -18.52 8.14
CA ASN A 35 1.56 -18.89 6.96
C ASN A 35 2.13 -18.28 5.66
N ILE A 36 2.68 -17.08 5.74
CA ILE A 36 3.40 -16.46 4.62
C ILE A 36 4.73 -17.19 4.39
N ASP A 37 5.40 -17.65 5.45
CA ASP A 37 6.63 -18.43 5.37
C ASP A 37 6.41 -19.76 4.62
N GLU A 38 5.31 -20.49 4.92
CA GLU A 38 4.90 -21.69 4.17
C GLU A 38 4.70 -21.42 2.67
N LEU A 39 4.14 -20.25 2.31
CA LEU A 39 4.04 -19.84 0.91
C LEU A 39 5.40 -19.51 0.29
N ALA A 40 6.28 -18.85 1.03
CA ALA A 40 7.61 -18.44 0.57
C ALA A 40 8.48 -19.65 0.22
N GLU A 41 8.33 -20.77 0.91
CA GLU A 41 9.04 -22.03 0.61
C GLU A 41 8.72 -22.59 -0.79
N ILE A 42 7.54 -22.29 -1.34
CA ILE A 42 7.07 -22.74 -2.65
C ILE A 42 6.92 -21.61 -3.66
N ALA A 43 7.60 -20.50 -3.45
CA ALA A 43 7.56 -19.28 -4.25
C ALA A 43 8.96 -18.76 -4.52
N THR A 44 9.07 -17.70 -5.33
CA THR A 44 10.27 -16.88 -5.43
C THR A 44 10.13 -15.69 -4.48
N LEU A 45 11.12 -15.48 -3.62
CA LEU A 45 11.20 -14.38 -2.67
C LEU A 45 12.24 -13.36 -3.13
N PHE A 46 11.87 -12.09 -3.22
CA PHE A 46 12.78 -10.99 -3.53
C PHE A 46 13.22 -10.31 -2.23
N GLU A 47 14.51 -10.35 -1.93
CA GLU A 47 15.05 -9.88 -0.66
C GLU A 47 15.10 -8.36 -0.55
N ARG A 48 15.17 -7.67 -1.71
CA ARG A 48 15.39 -6.22 -1.80
C ARG A 48 14.43 -5.58 -2.79
N ALA A 49 13.13 -5.61 -2.46
CA ALA A 49 12.09 -4.96 -3.23
C ALA A 49 11.79 -3.57 -2.66
N ILE A 50 11.91 -2.54 -3.50
CA ILE A 50 11.73 -1.14 -3.14
C ILE A 50 10.46 -0.60 -3.81
N VAL A 51 9.63 0.09 -3.04
CA VAL A 51 8.44 0.77 -3.55
C VAL A 51 8.80 2.12 -4.18
N PRO A 52 8.05 2.54 -5.23
CA PRO A 52 8.26 3.84 -5.88
C PRO A 52 7.94 5.04 -5.01
N ALA A 53 7.13 4.85 -3.95
CA ALA A 53 6.72 5.92 -3.05
C ALA A 53 6.44 5.40 -1.63
N GLN A 54 6.52 6.30 -0.65
CA GLN A 54 6.48 5.98 0.77
C GLN A 54 5.06 5.95 1.39
N TRP A 55 4.00 6.15 0.61
CA TRP A 55 2.62 6.11 1.10
C TRP A 55 1.63 5.65 0.02
N THR A 56 0.39 5.36 0.44
CA THR A 56 -0.60 4.58 -0.29
C THR A 56 -0.88 5.05 -1.72
N ILE A 57 -1.28 6.32 -1.91
CA ILE A 57 -1.79 6.80 -3.21
C ILE A 57 -0.74 6.75 -4.32
N PRO A 58 0.45 7.38 -4.18
CA PRO A 58 1.45 7.35 -5.22
C PRO A 58 2.03 5.94 -5.46
N SER A 59 2.15 5.13 -4.41
CA SER A 59 2.64 3.76 -4.56
C SER A 59 1.67 2.89 -5.37
N HIS A 60 0.37 2.94 -5.07
CA HIS A 60 -0.63 2.21 -5.84
C HIS A 60 -0.75 2.71 -7.28
N ALA A 61 -0.67 4.03 -7.51
CA ALA A 61 -0.64 4.58 -8.86
C ALA A 61 0.55 4.01 -9.65
N SER A 62 1.73 3.93 -9.03
CA SER A 62 2.91 3.32 -9.65
C SER A 62 2.74 1.83 -9.93
N LEU A 63 2.15 1.07 -9.00
CA LEU A 63 1.89 -0.36 -9.16
C LEU A 63 0.87 -0.64 -10.28
N PHE A 64 -0.13 0.22 -10.44
CA PHE A 64 -1.18 0.04 -11.44
C PHE A 64 -0.82 0.60 -12.81
N THR A 65 0.18 1.47 -12.95
CA THR A 65 0.59 2.05 -14.23
C THR A 65 1.98 1.60 -14.71
N GLY A 66 2.80 1.03 -13.83
CA GLY A 66 4.20 0.71 -14.10
C GLY A 66 5.12 1.93 -14.15
N GLU A 67 4.64 3.12 -13.74
CA GLU A 67 5.38 4.39 -13.77
C GLU A 67 5.78 4.86 -12.38
N TYR A 68 6.77 5.75 -12.32
CA TYR A 68 7.16 6.45 -11.09
C TYR A 68 6.28 7.68 -10.83
N PRO A 69 6.19 8.17 -9.57
CA PRO A 69 5.40 9.34 -9.22
C PRO A 69 5.72 10.60 -10.03
N THR A 70 6.99 10.87 -10.31
CA THR A 70 7.39 11.99 -11.19
C THR A 70 6.78 11.89 -12.60
N THR A 71 6.46 10.68 -13.10
CA THR A 71 5.83 10.49 -14.40
C THR A 71 4.31 10.60 -14.32
N HIS A 72 3.63 9.86 -13.43
CA HIS A 72 2.16 9.85 -13.37
C HIS A 72 1.56 11.00 -12.57
N MET A 73 2.34 11.70 -11.76
CA MET A 73 1.97 12.89 -10.98
C MET A 73 0.81 12.70 -9.98
N ILE A 74 0.49 11.48 -9.60
CA ILE A 74 -0.49 11.16 -8.56
C ILE A 74 0.26 11.08 -7.23
N THR A 75 0.35 12.21 -6.54
CA THR A 75 1.23 12.41 -5.38
C THR A 75 0.49 12.91 -4.16
N GLN A 76 -0.77 13.34 -4.32
CA GLN A 76 -1.60 13.90 -3.26
C GLN A 76 -2.97 13.19 -3.20
N ILE A 77 -3.66 13.37 -2.07
CA ILE A 77 -4.99 12.76 -1.84
C ILE A 77 -6.03 13.21 -2.87
N HIS A 78 -5.92 14.45 -3.34
CA HIS A 78 -6.82 15.06 -4.30
C HIS A 78 -6.41 14.83 -5.75
N ASP A 79 -5.25 14.22 -6.00
CA ASP A 79 -4.83 13.89 -7.36
C ASP A 79 -5.69 12.74 -7.92
N VAL A 80 -6.01 12.84 -9.20
CA VAL A 80 -6.80 11.84 -9.93
C VAL A 80 -6.01 11.27 -11.08
N LEU A 81 -5.95 9.95 -11.17
CA LEU A 81 -5.36 9.25 -12.30
C LEU A 81 -6.25 9.49 -13.53
N GLY A 82 -5.72 10.23 -14.49
CA GLY A 82 -6.44 10.57 -15.72
C GLY A 82 -6.74 9.33 -16.56
N LYS A 83 -7.79 9.42 -17.39
CA LYS A 83 -8.19 8.35 -18.33
C LYS A 83 -7.15 8.08 -19.43
N ASP A 84 -6.15 8.94 -19.56
CA ASP A 84 -5.04 8.76 -20.49
C ASP A 84 -4.02 7.72 -19.97
N TYR A 85 -4.11 7.34 -18.67
CA TYR A 85 -3.37 6.22 -18.11
C TYR A 85 -4.20 4.94 -18.16
N MET A 86 -3.69 3.95 -18.87
CA MET A 86 -4.23 2.59 -18.84
C MET A 86 -3.68 1.85 -17.63
N THR A 87 -4.56 1.48 -16.72
CA THR A 87 -4.20 0.70 -15.54
C THR A 87 -3.99 -0.78 -15.87
N LEU A 88 -3.29 -1.49 -14.99
CA LEU A 88 -3.14 -2.94 -15.05
C LEU A 88 -4.50 -3.66 -15.17
N ALA A 89 -5.49 -3.23 -14.39
CA ALA A 89 -6.83 -3.82 -14.43
C ALA A 89 -7.55 -3.55 -15.76
N GLU A 90 -7.38 -2.37 -16.38
CA GLU A 90 -7.95 -2.08 -17.70
C GLU A 90 -7.30 -2.93 -18.79
N LEU A 91 -5.97 -3.06 -18.80
CA LEU A 91 -5.26 -3.88 -19.77
C LEU A 91 -5.66 -5.35 -19.66
N LEU A 92 -5.74 -5.89 -18.44
CA LEU A 92 -6.19 -7.26 -18.21
C LEU A 92 -7.65 -7.45 -18.65
N LYS A 93 -8.56 -6.52 -18.32
CA LYS A 93 -9.96 -6.55 -18.72
C LYS A 93 -10.13 -6.55 -20.24
N GLN A 94 -9.41 -5.67 -20.95
CA GLN A 94 -9.41 -5.63 -22.42
C GLN A 94 -8.90 -6.93 -23.04
N ASN A 95 -8.06 -7.68 -22.33
CA ASN A 95 -7.53 -8.97 -22.75
C ASN A 95 -8.31 -10.18 -22.20
N GLY A 96 -9.57 -9.95 -21.80
CA GLY A 96 -10.53 -11.01 -21.47
C GLY A 96 -10.53 -11.44 -20.01
N TYR A 97 -9.78 -10.81 -19.12
CA TYR A 97 -9.87 -11.09 -17.70
C TYR A 97 -11.17 -10.53 -17.09
N ALA A 98 -11.71 -11.23 -16.13
CA ALA A 98 -12.62 -10.63 -15.15
C ALA A 98 -11.77 -9.97 -14.07
N THR A 99 -12.16 -8.78 -13.61
CA THR A 99 -11.36 -7.98 -12.68
C THR A 99 -12.16 -7.65 -11.43
N ALA A 100 -11.61 -7.96 -10.23
CA ALA A 100 -12.27 -7.70 -8.97
C ALA A 100 -11.28 -7.15 -7.93
N GLY A 101 -11.69 -6.10 -7.22
CA GLY A 101 -10.96 -5.52 -6.09
C GLY A 101 -11.68 -5.79 -4.76
N PHE A 102 -10.95 -6.22 -3.74
CA PHE A 102 -11.40 -6.36 -2.35
C PHE A 102 -10.49 -5.54 -1.46
N CYS A 103 -10.92 -4.34 -1.13
CA CYS A 103 -10.06 -3.32 -0.55
C CYS A 103 -10.52 -2.93 0.85
N ASN A 104 -9.58 -2.93 1.80
CA ASN A 104 -9.83 -2.42 3.14
C ASN A 104 -9.44 -0.94 3.27
N ASN A 105 -8.60 -0.42 2.37
CA ASN A 105 -8.16 0.97 2.39
C ASN A 105 -9.18 1.89 1.71
N PRO A 106 -9.80 2.84 2.44
CA PRO A 106 -10.80 3.73 1.86
C PRO A 106 -10.23 4.71 0.82
N LEU A 107 -8.92 4.96 0.82
CA LEU A 107 -8.29 5.84 -0.18
C LEU A 107 -8.31 5.25 -1.60
N LEU A 108 -8.43 3.94 -1.74
CA LEU A 108 -8.35 3.26 -3.03
C LEU A 108 -9.71 3.04 -3.71
N GLY A 109 -10.79 2.98 -2.95
CA GLY A 109 -12.09 2.59 -3.54
C GLY A 109 -13.26 3.45 -3.08
N VAL A 110 -13.01 4.40 -2.18
CA VAL A 110 -14.01 5.36 -1.70
C VAL A 110 -13.73 6.75 -2.26
N VAL A 111 -12.46 7.14 -2.34
CA VAL A 111 -12.03 8.38 -2.99
C VAL A 111 -12.01 8.15 -4.50
N GLN A 112 -12.61 9.06 -5.26
CA GLN A 112 -12.67 8.98 -6.72
C GLN A 112 -11.36 9.48 -7.34
N ASN A 113 -10.27 8.81 -7.07
CA ASN A 113 -8.94 9.14 -7.56
C ASN A 113 -8.51 8.33 -8.80
N GLY A 114 -9.43 7.54 -9.37
CA GLY A 114 -9.18 6.75 -10.57
C GLY A 114 -8.34 5.49 -10.35
N LEU A 115 -7.98 5.12 -9.12
CA LEU A 115 -7.21 3.90 -8.85
C LEU A 115 -8.06 2.61 -8.94
N ASP A 116 -9.38 2.74 -9.01
CA ASP A 116 -10.31 1.64 -9.26
C ASP A 116 -10.63 1.43 -10.75
N GLN A 117 -10.03 2.20 -11.65
CA GLN A 117 -10.23 2.07 -13.09
C GLN A 117 -9.88 0.66 -13.58
N GLY A 118 -10.76 0.11 -14.41
CA GLY A 118 -10.60 -1.24 -15.01
C GLY A 118 -11.16 -2.39 -14.17
N PHE A 119 -11.48 -2.19 -12.89
CA PHE A 119 -12.15 -3.22 -12.11
C PHE A 119 -13.64 -3.29 -12.47
N GLU A 120 -14.16 -4.49 -12.79
CA GLU A 120 -15.58 -4.73 -13.02
C GLU A 120 -16.37 -4.67 -11.71
N ASN A 121 -15.74 -5.09 -10.62
CA ASN A 121 -16.28 -5.01 -9.27
C ASN A 121 -15.20 -4.52 -8.32
N PHE A 122 -15.45 -3.44 -7.61
CA PHE A 122 -14.57 -2.95 -6.56
C PHE A 122 -15.34 -2.85 -5.24
N TYR A 123 -14.94 -3.69 -4.29
CA TYR A 123 -15.59 -3.82 -2.98
C TYR A 123 -14.72 -3.17 -1.92
N ASN A 124 -15.26 -2.18 -1.21
CA ASN A 124 -14.57 -1.53 -0.11
C ASN A 124 -15.16 -1.95 1.24
N TYR A 125 -14.30 -2.32 2.17
CA TYR A 125 -14.64 -2.74 3.53
C TYR A 125 -14.31 -1.69 4.59
N GLY A 126 -13.54 -0.66 4.22
CA GLY A 126 -13.12 0.45 5.07
C GLY A 126 -14.03 1.68 4.95
N GLY A 127 -13.81 2.65 5.84
CA GLY A 127 -14.52 3.92 5.84
C GLY A 127 -15.94 3.85 6.42
N ALA A 128 -16.65 4.98 6.32
CA ALA A 128 -17.96 5.15 6.93
C ALA A 128 -19.10 4.36 6.23
N VAL A 129 -18.95 4.07 4.94
CA VAL A 129 -19.97 3.37 4.14
C VAL A 129 -19.31 2.25 3.33
N PRO A 130 -19.02 1.10 3.95
CA PRO A 130 -18.49 -0.06 3.23
C PRO A 130 -19.47 -0.56 2.16
N ASN A 131 -18.92 -1.07 1.04
CA ASN A 131 -19.68 -1.67 -0.05
C ASN A 131 -19.21 -3.12 -0.30
N PRO A 132 -19.42 -4.05 0.63
CA PRO A 132 -19.05 -5.45 0.45
C PRO A 132 -19.97 -6.16 -0.55
N PRO A 133 -19.49 -7.24 -1.20
CA PRO A 133 -20.30 -8.03 -2.11
C PRO A 133 -21.48 -8.70 -1.37
N ASP A 134 -22.60 -8.82 -2.05
CA ASP A 134 -23.69 -9.70 -1.58
C ASP A 134 -23.44 -11.15 -2.04
N ILE A 135 -22.58 -11.86 -1.32
CA ILE A 135 -22.26 -13.28 -1.59
C ILE A 135 -23.37 -14.20 -1.06
N SER A 136 -24.31 -13.67 -0.27
CA SER A 136 -25.36 -14.46 0.40
C SER A 136 -26.63 -14.62 -0.46
N LYS A 137 -26.55 -15.20 -1.67
CA LYS A 137 -27.75 -15.67 -2.37
C LYS A 137 -28.57 -16.74 -1.59
N SER A 138 -28.12 -17.11 -0.39
CA SER A 138 -28.79 -18.05 0.52
C SER A 138 -29.58 -17.39 1.64
N ARG A 139 -29.61 -16.04 1.76
CA ARG A 139 -30.47 -15.37 2.76
C ARG A 139 -31.87 -15.11 2.22
N PRO A 140 -32.91 -15.24 3.03
CA PRO A 140 -34.28 -14.92 2.62
C PRO A 140 -34.35 -13.52 2.04
N LYS A 141 -35.00 -13.33 0.88
CA LYS A 141 -35.12 -12.06 0.14
C LYS A 141 -35.57 -10.87 1.00
N LEU A 142 -36.23 -11.13 2.14
CA LEU A 142 -36.68 -10.12 3.09
C LEU A 142 -35.53 -9.45 3.84
N VAL A 143 -34.48 -10.22 4.25
CA VAL A 143 -33.32 -9.71 5.00
C VAL A 143 -32.38 -8.93 4.07
N GLY A 144 -32.24 -9.35 2.81
CA GLY A 144 -31.50 -8.63 1.79
C GLY A 144 -32.10 -7.24 1.51
N ARG A 145 -33.43 -7.17 1.30
CA ARG A 145 -34.14 -5.89 1.09
C ARG A 145 -34.05 -4.93 2.27
N LEU A 146 -34.11 -5.45 3.50
CA LEU A 146 -33.98 -4.63 4.72
C LEU A 146 -32.53 -4.09 4.85
N SER A 147 -31.51 -4.87 4.48
CA SER A 147 -30.12 -4.41 4.51
C SER A 147 -29.82 -3.36 3.43
N GLU A 148 -30.35 -3.51 2.22
CA GLU A 148 -30.24 -2.51 1.14
C GLU A 148 -31.00 -1.23 1.48
N SER A 149 -32.19 -1.34 2.07
CA SER A 149 -32.97 -0.19 2.52
C SER A 149 -32.28 0.51 3.69
N TYR A 150 -31.66 -0.23 4.61
CA TYR A 150 -30.87 0.33 5.70
C TYR A 150 -29.63 1.06 5.19
N VAL A 151 -28.87 0.48 4.25
CA VAL A 151 -27.69 1.12 3.63
C VAL A 151 -28.11 2.37 2.85
N ARG A 152 -29.22 2.33 2.11
CA ARG A 152 -29.79 3.48 1.39
C ARG A 152 -30.26 4.57 2.35
N LEU A 153 -30.97 4.19 3.43
CA LEU A 153 -31.41 5.11 4.48
C LEU A 153 -30.22 5.73 5.20
N MET A 154 -29.18 4.94 5.52
CA MET A 154 -27.98 5.46 6.18
C MET A 154 -27.19 6.40 5.27
N ARG A 155 -27.12 6.15 3.95
CA ARG A 155 -26.57 7.12 3.00
C ARG A 155 -27.34 8.44 2.97
N HIS A 156 -28.69 8.39 3.03
CA HIS A 156 -29.53 9.60 3.03
C HIS A 156 -29.49 10.38 4.35
N ILE A 157 -29.20 9.72 5.47
CA ILE A 157 -29.14 10.36 6.79
C ILE A 157 -27.71 10.81 7.14
N THR A 158 -26.69 10.06 6.75
CA THR A 158 -25.31 10.42 7.08
C THR A 158 -24.78 11.59 6.26
N THR A 159 -25.16 11.69 4.99
CA THR A 159 -24.70 12.81 4.13
C THR A 159 -25.12 14.19 4.66
N PRO A 160 -26.42 14.46 4.99
CA PRO A 160 -26.79 15.77 5.53
C PRO A 160 -26.28 16.01 6.94
N ILE A 161 -26.11 14.96 7.77
CA ILE A 161 -25.52 15.09 9.10
C ILE A 161 -24.04 15.43 8.99
N GLN A 162 -23.31 14.81 8.08
CA GLN A 162 -21.92 15.11 7.79
C GLN A 162 -21.75 16.57 7.33
N ASN A 163 -22.61 17.05 6.43
CA ASN A 163 -22.59 18.42 5.95
C ASN A 163 -22.83 19.45 7.08
N VAL A 164 -23.74 19.16 8.04
CA VAL A 164 -23.99 20.06 9.18
C VAL A 164 -22.79 20.11 10.13
N PHE A 165 -22.06 19.00 10.30
CA PHE A 165 -20.85 18.98 11.13
C PHE A 165 -19.66 19.64 10.41
N ALA A 166 -19.55 19.53 9.09
CA ALA A 166 -18.49 20.14 8.31
C ALA A 166 -18.56 21.68 8.27
N HIS A 167 -19.77 22.25 8.30
CA HIS A 167 -19.97 23.72 8.22
C HIS A 167 -20.02 24.43 9.58
N ASN A 168 -19.79 23.72 10.70
CA ASN A 168 -19.85 24.30 12.03
C ASN A 168 -18.63 23.95 12.88
N ASN A 169 -17.67 24.87 12.95
CA ASN A 169 -16.42 24.74 13.70
C ASN A 169 -16.62 24.32 15.18
N LEU A 170 -17.74 24.68 15.80
CA LEU A 170 -18.04 24.27 17.16
C LEU A 170 -18.47 22.80 17.23
N LEU A 171 -19.31 22.35 16.28
CA LEU A 171 -19.72 20.95 16.19
C LEU A 171 -18.55 20.05 15.78
N LEU A 172 -17.66 20.54 14.92
CA LEU A 172 -16.43 19.85 14.55
C LEU A 172 -15.50 19.67 15.76
N ARG A 173 -15.27 20.72 16.56
CA ARG A 173 -14.50 20.65 17.83
C ARG A 173 -15.12 19.67 18.84
N ILE A 174 -16.43 19.60 18.89
CA ILE A 174 -17.16 18.63 19.72
C ILE A 174 -16.97 17.21 19.16
N ALA A 175 -17.07 17.01 17.86
CA ALA A 175 -16.87 15.70 17.21
C ALA A 175 -15.43 15.18 17.35
N LEU A 176 -14.44 16.09 17.33
CA LEU A 176 -13.01 15.80 17.55
C LEU A 176 -12.63 15.68 19.03
N HIS A 177 -13.54 15.99 19.96
CA HIS A 177 -13.28 15.80 21.37
C HIS A 177 -12.92 14.33 21.65
N PRO A 178 -11.81 14.01 22.37
CA PRO A 178 -11.29 12.65 22.55
C PRO A 178 -12.32 11.60 22.95
N PHE A 179 -13.35 12.00 23.71
CA PHE A 179 -14.44 11.14 24.13
C PHE A 179 -15.40 10.78 22.97
N ILE A 180 -15.70 11.75 22.11
CA ILE A 180 -16.63 11.58 20.98
C ILE A 180 -15.91 10.91 19.82
N ALA A 181 -14.68 11.29 19.53
CA ALA A 181 -13.79 10.66 18.57
C ALA A 181 -13.62 9.15 18.86
N SER A 182 -13.50 8.75 20.15
CA SER A 182 -13.40 7.34 20.53
C SER A 182 -14.68 6.54 20.22
N ILE A 183 -15.85 7.17 20.26
CA ILE A 183 -17.13 6.53 19.91
C ILE A 183 -17.26 6.36 18.40
N TRP A 184 -16.87 7.36 17.62
CA TRP A 184 -16.87 7.32 16.15
C TRP A 184 -15.83 6.35 15.62
N GLN A 185 -14.61 6.35 16.15
CA GLN A 185 -13.54 5.42 15.75
C GLN A 185 -13.90 3.95 16.04
N ARG A 186 -14.72 3.68 17.04
CA ARG A 186 -15.24 2.33 17.29
C ARG A 186 -16.31 1.91 16.30
N ARG A 187 -17.00 2.85 15.66
CA ARG A 187 -18.07 2.61 14.68
C ARG A 187 -17.63 2.81 13.23
N ALA A 188 -16.76 3.78 12.97
CA ALA A 188 -16.08 3.93 11.69
C ALA A 188 -14.87 2.99 11.68
N ASN A 189 -15.03 1.81 11.07
CA ASN A 189 -13.94 0.83 10.95
C ASN A 189 -12.99 1.27 9.84
N PHE A 190 -12.03 2.14 10.17
CA PHE A 190 -11.06 2.72 9.24
C PHE A 190 -10.25 1.64 8.50
N LYS A 191 -9.79 0.62 9.23
CA LYS A 191 -9.03 -0.52 8.67
C LYS A 191 -9.89 -1.52 7.89
N GLY A 192 -11.18 -1.29 7.75
CA GLY A 192 -12.10 -2.28 7.19
C GLY A 192 -12.26 -3.52 8.09
N ASN A 193 -12.66 -4.63 7.49
CA ASN A 193 -12.84 -5.89 8.20
C ASN A 193 -12.15 -7.02 7.43
N THR A 194 -10.87 -7.22 7.68
CA THR A 194 -10.02 -8.19 7.01
C THR A 194 -10.57 -9.62 7.10
N ARG A 195 -11.13 -10.02 8.25
CA ARG A 195 -11.78 -11.33 8.37
C ARG A 195 -12.96 -11.48 7.41
N ARG A 196 -13.75 -10.43 7.22
CA ARG A 196 -14.87 -10.42 6.29
C ARG A 196 -14.40 -10.37 4.85
N SER A 197 -13.48 -9.47 4.51
CA SER A 197 -12.97 -9.34 3.15
C SER A 197 -12.33 -10.63 2.66
N LEU A 198 -11.47 -11.29 3.45
CA LEU A 198 -10.86 -12.56 3.09
C LEU A 198 -11.86 -13.71 2.98
N ARG A 199 -12.88 -13.77 3.85
CA ARG A 199 -13.97 -14.75 3.71
C ARG A 199 -14.74 -14.52 2.41
N ASP A 200 -15.03 -13.28 2.07
CA ASP A 200 -15.78 -12.91 0.88
C ASP A 200 -14.94 -13.17 -0.39
N VAL A 201 -13.61 -12.92 -0.35
CA VAL A 201 -12.68 -13.32 -1.42
C VAL A 201 -12.72 -14.84 -1.66
N VAL A 202 -12.53 -15.64 -0.61
CA VAL A 202 -12.56 -17.11 -0.75
C VAL A 202 -13.92 -17.60 -1.28
N GLY A 203 -15.01 -17.02 -0.78
CA GLY A 203 -16.36 -17.31 -1.29
C GLY A 203 -16.53 -16.95 -2.77
N TYR A 204 -16.02 -15.79 -3.19
CA TYR A 204 -16.04 -15.34 -4.57
C TYR A 204 -15.24 -16.28 -5.49
N LEU A 205 -14.05 -16.70 -5.07
CA LEU A 205 -13.21 -17.64 -5.81
C LEU A 205 -13.89 -18.99 -5.96
N HIS A 206 -14.49 -19.54 -4.90
CA HIS A 206 -15.26 -20.79 -4.95
C HIS A 206 -16.48 -20.72 -5.89
N ILE A 207 -17.27 -19.63 -5.81
CA ILE A 207 -18.44 -19.45 -6.69
C ILE A 207 -17.99 -19.43 -8.16
N ARG A 208 -16.93 -18.69 -8.47
CA ARG A 208 -16.40 -18.61 -9.83
C ARG A 208 -15.88 -19.96 -10.34
N ARG A 209 -15.17 -20.71 -9.51
CA ARG A 209 -14.67 -22.04 -9.86
C ARG A 209 -15.80 -22.99 -10.27
N ASN A 210 -16.94 -22.89 -9.61
CA ASN A 210 -18.09 -23.79 -9.83
C ASN A 210 -19.07 -23.31 -10.92
N ALA A 211 -18.87 -22.11 -11.49
CA ALA A 211 -19.82 -21.50 -12.43
C ALA A 211 -19.71 -21.97 -13.90
N GLY A 212 -18.87 -22.97 -14.22
CA GLY A 212 -18.65 -23.48 -15.59
C GLY A 212 -17.56 -22.70 -16.36
N PRO A 213 -17.61 -22.65 -17.70
CA PRO A 213 -16.59 -21.98 -18.52
C PRO A 213 -16.38 -20.54 -18.06
N ARG A 214 -15.13 -20.19 -17.73
CA ARG A 214 -14.84 -18.90 -17.08
C ARG A 214 -13.73 -18.14 -17.79
N ARG A 215 -13.84 -16.84 -17.78
CA ARG A 215 -12.77 -15.92 -18.08
C ARG A 215 -11.68 -16.07 -17.02
N PRO A 216 -10.38 -15.92 -17.36
CA PRO A 216 -9.33 -15.80 -16.35
C PRO A 216 -9.64 -14.62 -15.41
N LEU A 217 -9.13 -14.66 -14.20
CA LEU A 217 -9.48 -13.72 -13.14
C LEU A 217 -8.26 -12.94 -12.68
N PHE A 218 -8.41 -11.63 -12.53
CA PHE A 218 -7.51 -10.78 -11.75
C PHE A 218 -8.22 -10.33 -10.49
N VAL A 219 -7.69 -10.70 -9.33
CA VAL A 219 -8.17 -10.25 -8.02
C VAL A 219 -7.09 -9.44 -7.33
N PHE A 220 -7.42 -8.19 -7.01
CA PHE A 220 -6.63 -7.33 -6.12
C PHE A 220 -7.23 -7.36 -4.71
N ILE A 221 -6.39 -7.57 -3.70
CA ILE A 221 -6.78 -7.63 -2.29
C ILE A 221 -5.88 -6.66 -1.52
N ASN A 222 -6.45 -5.66 -0.83
CA ASN A 222 -5.71 -4.80 0.08
C ASN A 222 -6.15 -5.05 1.52
N LEU A 223 -5.18 -5.25 2.42
CA LEU A 223 -5.39 -5.56 3.84
C LEU A 223 -4.64 -4.57 4.70
N MET A 224 -5.26 -4.06 5.77
CA MET A 224 -4.78 -2.92 6.56
C MET A 224 -4.47 -3.25 8.04
N GLU A 225 -4.26 -4.49 8.43
CA GLU A 225 -4.05 -4.78 9.87
C GLU A 225 -2.78 -4.12 10.44
N THR A 226 -1.71 -4.05 9.64
CA THR A 226 -0.44 -3.42 10.02
C THR A 226 -0.45 -1.88 9.98
N HIS A 227 -1.48 -1.27 9.37
CA HIS A 227 -1.68 0.19 9.44
C HIS A 227 -2.14 0.62 10.83
N LEU A 228 -1.69 1.80 11.30
CA LEU A 228 -2.21 2.40 12.53
C LEU A 228 -3.75 2.69 12.42
N PRO A 229 -4.52 2.70 13.52
CA PRO A 229 -4.17 2.41 14.92
C PRO A 229 -4.04 0.90 15.21
N TYR A 230 -3.15 0.53 16.15
CA TYR A 230 -2.91 -0.88 16.47
C TYR A 230 -3.86 -1.39 17.54
N ARG A 231 -4.65 -2.41 17.21
CA ARG A 231 -5.64 -3.05 18.08
C ARG A 231 -5.68 -4.56 17.87
N PRO A 232 -4.54 -5.25 17.97
CA PRO A 232 -4.50 -6.67 17.75
C PRO A 232 -5.34 -7.43 18.81
N PRO A 233 -5.90 -8.60 18.49
CA PRO A 233 -6.62 -9.40 19.48
C PRO A 233 -5.74 -9.81 20.66
N ALA A 234 -6.34 -9.93 21.85
CA ALA A 234 -5.63 -10.19 23.12
C ALA A 234 -4.68 -11.39 23.09
N ARG A 235 -4.96 -12.42 22.28
CA ARG A 235 -4.07 -13.59 22.15
C ARG A 235 -2.71 -13.22 21.53
N PHE A 236 -2.69 -12.28 20.57
CA PHE A 236 -1.46 -11.80 19.94
C PHE A 236 -0.72 -10.82 20.86
N ILE A 237 -1.46 -9.94 21.56
CA ILE A 237 -0.86 -9.10 22.60
C ILE A 237 -0.14 -9.96 23.65
N ARG A 238 -0.78 -11.03 24.15
CA ARG A 238 -0.12 -11.93 25.12
C ARG A 238 1.12 -12.63 24.57
N LYS A 239 1.16 -12.88 23.25
CA LYS A 239 2.34 -13.51 22.61
C LYS A 239 3.50 -12.53 22.46
N PHE A 240 3.24 -11.32 21.99
CA PHE A 240 4.27 -10.37 21.59
C PHE A 240 4.57 -9.27 22.63
N ALA A 241 3.57 -8.88 23.44
CA ALA A 241 3.65 -7.89 24.51
C ALA A 241 3.06 -8.43 25.82
N PRO A 242 3.59 -9.53 26.43
CA PRO A 242 3.00 -10.18 27.61
C PRO A 242 2.86 -9.24 28.82
N TYR A 243 3.75 -8.25 28.96
CA TYR A 243 3.76 -7.25 30.01
C TYR A 243 2.62 -6.21 29.89
N PHE A 244 2.03 -6.06 28.72
CA PHE A 244 1.14 -4.95 28.38
C PHE A 244 -0.06 -4.81 29.33
N GLN A 245 -0.61 -5.90 29.83
CA GLN A 245 -1.76 -5.83 30.74
C GLN A 245 -1.40 -5.31 32.12
N GLU A 246 -0.16 -5.50 32.56
CA GLU A 246 0.33 -5.13 33.89
C GLU A 246 1.02 -3.75 33.87
N ASP A 247 1.64 -3.39 32.75
CA ASP A 247 2.37 -2.14 32.57
C ASP A 247 1.40 -0.98 32.28
N ARG A 248 1.31 -0.05 33.23
CA ARG A 248 0.42 1.13 33.11
C ARG A 248 0.89 2.11 32.04
N GLU A 249 2.21 2.36 31.95
CA GLU A 249 2.79 3.28 30.97
C GLU A 249 2.55 2.79 29.55
N ALA A 250 2.78 1.51 29.29
CA ALA A 250 2.51 0.88 28.00
C ALA A 250 1.04 1.02 27.57
N ARG A 251 0.08 0.80 28.50
CA ARG A 251 -1.35 0.98 28.19
C ARG A 251 -1.72 2.46 27.94
N GLU A 252 -1.16 3.38 28.72
CA GLU A 252 -1.39 4.80 28.54
C GLU A 252 -0.82 5.30 27.21
N PHE A 253 0.39 4.89 26.85
CA PHE A 253 1.00 5.17 25.56
C PHE A 253 0.12 4.69 24.41
N MET A 254 -0.23 3.39 24.37
CA MET A 254 -1.06 2.84 23.28
C MET A 254 -2.46 3.47 23.21
N ARG A 255 -3.02 3.87 24.34
CA ARG A 255 -4.29 4.60 24.34
C ARG A 255 -4.14 5.96 23.64
N HIS A 256 -3.09 6.71 23.92
CA HIS A 256 -2.81 8.00 23.28
C HIS A 256 -2.45 7.81 21.81
N TYR A 257 -1.59 6.84 21.48
CA TYR A 257 -1.21 6.48 20.12
C TYR A 257 -2.44 6.21 19.25
N ASN A 258 -3.32 5.34 19.72
CA ASN A 258 -4.51 4.96 18.97
C ASN A 258 -5.61 6.03 18.89
N LEU A 259 -5.67 6.97 19.85
CA LEU A 259 -6.66 8.06 19.85
C LEU A 259 -6.20 9.28 19.04
N GLN A 260 -4.90 9.50 18.94
CA GLN A 260 -4.30 10.66 18.30
C GLN A 260 -3.34 10.23 17.18
N HIS A 261 -3.74 9.22 16.40
CA HIS A 261 -2.90 8.61 15.37
C HIS A 261 -2.31 9.63 14.39
N TYR A 262 -3.03 10.69 14.03
CA TYR A 262 -2.56 11.78 13.16
C TYR A 262 -1.34 12.51 13.75
N ARG A 263 -1.24 12.62 15.10
CA ARG A 263 -0.10 13.25 15.76
C ARG A 263 1.21 12.49 15.55
N TRP A 264 1.12 11.19 15.34
CA TRP A 264 2.28 10.31 15.17
C TRP A 264 2.78 10.24 13.72
N MET A 265 2.09 10.90 12.79
CA MET A 265 2.54 11.02 11.41
C MET A 265 3.49 12.20 11.18
N ILE A 266 3.72 13.04 12.18
CA ILE A 266 4.70 14.14 12.17
C ILE A 266 6.00 13.69 12.85
N PRO A 267 7.16 14.26 12.46
CA PRO A 267 8.43 13.94 13.11
C PRO A 267 8.40 14.15 14.61
N LEU A 268 9.09 13.30 15.35
CA LEU A 268 9.16 13.41 16.79
C LEU A 268 10.13 14.54 17.16
N THR A 269 9.70 15.46 18.00
CA THR A 269 10.56 16.52 18.58
C THR A 269 11.27 16.04 19.86
N GLU A 270 10.77 14.96 20.46
CA GLU A 270 11.36 14.30 21.62
C GLU A 270 11.38 12.78 21.37
N PRO A 271 12.43 12.07 21.78
CA PRO A 271 12.50 10.61 21.62
C PRO A 271 11.40 9.92 22.46
N LEU A 272 10.96 8.77 21.99
CA LEU A 272 10.06 7.91 22.75
C LEU A 272 10.77 7.37 23.99
N SER A 273 10.03 7.17 25.10
CA SER A 273 10.54 6.41 26.24
C SER A 273 10.81 4.96 25.82
N GLU A 274 11.71 4.26 26.51
CA GLU A 274 12.00 2.83 26.23
C GLU A 274 10.74 1.96 26.29
N VAL A 275 9.81 2.28 27.18
CA VAL A 275 8.52 1.58 27.31
C VAL A 275 7.64 1.86 26.11
N ALA A 276 7.57 3.13 25.66
CA ALA A 276 6.77 3.52 24.51
C ALA A 276 7.31 2.87 23.22
N ASP A 277 8.62 2.95 22.98
CA ASP A 277 9.28 2.38 21.82
C ASP A 277 9.08 0.84 21.77
N ARG A 278 9.40 0.14 22.85
CA ARG A 278 9.16 -1.31 22.95
C ARG A 278 7.69 -1.64 22.70
N THR A 279 6.77 -0.90 23.29
CA THR A 279 5.34 -1.19 23.19
C THR A 279 4.83 -0.99 21.77
N LEU A 280 5.28 0.07 21.09
CA LEU A 280 4.94 0.35 19.70
C LEU A 280 5.37 -0.82 18.80
N ASN A 281 6.62 -1.25 18.91
CA ASN A 281 7.18 -2.35 18.14
C ASN A 281 6.48 -3.69 18.42
N ASP A 282 6.22 -4.01 19.69
CA ASP A 282 5.55 -5.26 20.09
C ASP A 282 4.08 -5.31 19.65
N MET A 283 3.38 -4.17 19.65
CA MET A 283 2.00 -4.10 19.16
C MET A 283 1.94 -4.21 17.65
N HIS A 284 2.90 -3.63 16.93
CA HIS A 284 3.01 -3.82 15.48
C HIS A 284 3.26 -5.30 15.14
N ASP A 285 4.19 -5.98 15.82
CA ASP A 285 4.42 -7.42 15.63
C ASP A 285 3.16 -8.26 15.90
N ALA A 286 2.35 -7.84 16.87
CA ALA A 286 1.07 -8.51 17.16
C ALA A 286 0.05 -8.31 16.01
N GLU A 287 0.02 -7.14 15.35
CA GLU A 287 -0.79 -6.90 14.14
C GLU A 287 -0.29 -7.70 12.94
N VAL A 288 1.03 -7.75 12.71
CA VAL A 288 1.67 -8.60 11.69
C VAL A 288 1.22 -10.05 11.84
N ALA A 289 1.36 -10.60 13.05
CA ALA A 289 0.97 -11.99 13.33
C ALA A 289 -0.55 -12.20 13.23
N TYR A 290 -1.35 -11.20 13.53
CA TYR A 290 -2.79 -11.29 13.34
C TYR A 290 -3.17 -11.28 11.86
N GLN A 291 -2.55 -10.46 11.05
CA GLN A 291 -2.76 -10.42 9.59
C GLN A 291 -2.38 -11.75 8.94
N ASP A 292 -1.22 -12.30 9.28
CA ASP A 292 -0.78 -13.62 8.81
C ASP A 292 -1.79 -14.73 9.19
N PHE A 293 -2.26 -14.72 10.43
CA PHE A 293 -3.29 -15.66 10.87
C PHE A 293 -4.60 -15.55 10.07
N LEU A 294 -4.99 -14.34 9.67
CA LEU A 294 -6.20 -14.14 8.87
C LEU A 294 -6.02 -14.63 7.43
N LEU A 295 -4.81 -14.51 6.88
CA LEU A 295 -4.48 -14.96 5.52
C LEU A 295 -4.56 -16.48 5.37
N ARG A 296 -4.37 -17.27 6.42
CA ARG A 296 -4.31 -18.73 6.39
C ARG A 296 -5.36 -19.35 5.45
N ARG A 297 -6.62 -19.01 5.64
CA ARG A 297 -7.72 -19.60 4.86
C ARG A 297 -7.62 -19.30 3.35
N LEU A 298 -7.16 -18.12 2.97
CA LEU A 298 -6.94 -17.76 1.56
C LEU A 298 -5.75 -18.54 1.00
N LEU A 299 -4.66 -18.60 1.76
CA LEU A 299 -3.45 -19.33 1.34
C LEU A 299 -3.70 -20.83 1.21
N ASP A 300 -4.45 -21.43 2.14
CA ASP A 300 -4.89 -22.84 2.06
C ASP A 300 -5.67 -23.09 0.75
N TYR A 301 -6.66 -22.22 0.42
CA TYR A 301 -7.41 -22.32 -0.84
C TYR A 301 -6.53 -22.17 -2.07
N LEU A 302 -5.62 -21.19 -2.08
CA LEU A 302 -4.71 -20.96 -3.19
C LEU A 302 -3.68 -22.11 -3.36
N ASN A 303 -3.47 -22.92 -2.33
CA ASN A 303 -2.59 -24.07 -2.37
C ASN A 303 -3.29 -25.39 -2.78
N GLU A 304 -4.63 -25.39 -2.95
CA GLU A 304 -5.34 -26.54 -3.52
C GLU A 304 -4.77 -26.88 -4.91
N PRO A 305 -4.49 -28.14 -5.25
CA PRO A 305 -3.80 -28.52 -6.50
C PRO A 305 -4.46 -27.90 -7.76
N GLU A 306 -5.79 -27.95 -7.84
CA GLU A 306 -6.53 -27.45 -9.01
C GLU A 306 -6.55 -25.92 -9.12
N VAL A 307 -6.20 -25.21 -8.06
CA VAL A 307 -6.05 -23.74 -8.03
C VAL A 307 -4.60 -23.36 -8.28
N ARG A 308 -3.70 -23.99 -7.52
CA ARG A 308 -2.27 -23.70 -7.49
C ARG A 308 -1.61 -23.72 -8.86
N ASP A 309 -1.89 -24.74 -9.67
CA ASP A 309 -1.16 -25.02 -10.92
C ASP A 309 -1.44 -23.99 -12.02
N ASN A 310 -2.55 -23.24 -11.93
CA ASN A 310 -2.89 -22.18 -12.89
C ASN A 310 -3.20 -20.83 -12.24
N THR A 311 -2.61 -20.55 -11.07
CA THR A 311 -2.80 -19.27 -10.38
C THR A 311 -1.46 -18.64 -10.04
N MET A 312 -1.25 -17.42 -10.52
CA MET A 312 -0.17 -16.56 -10.04
C MET A 312 -0.61 -15.90 -8.72
N VAL A 313 0.21 -16.03 -7.68
CA VAL A 313 -0.01 -15.35 -6.39
C VAL A 313 1.12 -14.37 -6.18
N VAL A 314 0.78 -13.12 -5.90
CA VAL A 314 1.72 -12.07 -5.53
C VAL A 314 1.37 -11.58 -4.13
N ILE A 315 2.33 -11.57 -3.21
CA ILE A 315 2.25 -10.89 -1.92
C ILE A 315 3.31 -9.78 -1.88
N THR A 316 2.87 -8.56 -1.60
CA THR A 316 3.75 -7.40 -1.40
C THR A 316 3.10 -6.38 -0.47
N SER A 317 3.79 -5.28 -0.20
CA SER A 317 3.23 -4.09 0.46
C SER A 317 3.35 -2.87 -0.45
N ASP A 318 2.49 -1.89 -0.22
CA ASP A 318 2.55 -0.58 -0.89
C ASP A 318 3.62 0.34 -0.28
N HIS A 319 3.88 0.22 1.00
CA HIS A 319 4.98 0.84 1.76
C HIS A 319 5.13 0.16 3.12
N GLY A 320 6.13 0.56 3.88
CA GLY A 320 6.35 0.15 5.27
C GLY A 320 5.79 1.15 6.28
N GLU A 321 6.33 1.09 7.50
CA GLU A 321 5.94 1.92 8.64
C GLU A 321 7.17 2.31 9.47
N GLY A 322 7.34 3.58 9.77
CA GLY A 322 8.34 4.05 10.72
C GLY A 322 7.99 3.65 12.16
N MET A 323 8.93 3.03 12.82
CA MET A 323 8.76 2.51 14.18
C MET A 323 9.81 3.11 15.13
N ASN A 324 10.08 4.42 14.98
CA ASN A 324 11.04 5.18 15.77
C ASN A 324 12.52 4.92 15.41
N ASN A 325 12.83 4.26 14.30
CA ASN A 325 14.21 3.97 13.93
C ASN A 325 15.03 5.23 13.55
N HIS A 326 14.38 6.29 13.09
CA HIS A 326 14.98 7.55 12.64
C HIS A 326 14.26 8.75 13.27
N ASP A 327 13.90 8.67 14.55
CA ASP A 327 13.08 9.67 15.26
C ASP A 327 11.77 9.97 14.53
N PHE A 328 11.26 8.96 13.80
CA PHE A 328 10.06 9.06 13.00
C PHE A 328 9.14 7.84 13.23
N VAL A 329 7.85 8.12 13.40
CA VAL A 329 6.79 7.12 13.53
C VAL A 329 5.74 7.36 12.45
N GLY A 330 5.19 6.27 11.89
CA GLY A 330 4.23 6.38 10.80
C GLY A 330 4.89 6.42 9.41
N HIS A 331 4.15 6.92 8.42
CA HIS A 331 4.61 6.92 7.03
C HIS A 331 4.16 8.21 6.36
N SER A 332 5.05 9.00 5.80
CA SER A 332 4.67 10.15 4.95
C SER A 332 5.80 11.10 4.54
N LEU A 333 6.92 11.13 5.23
CA LEU A 333 7.91 12.21 5.06
C LEU A 333 9.27 11.72 4.57
N VAL A 334 9.66 10.50 4.89
CA VAL A 334 11.02 10.01 4.75
C VAL A 334 11.10 8.87 3.72
N ALA A 335 12.31 8.61 3.22
CA ALA A 335 12.55 7.57 2.23
C ALA A 335 13.50 6.47 2.76
N TYR A 336 13.50 6.22 4.09
CA TYR A 336 14.29 5.15 4.68
C TYR A 336 13.72 3.76 4.36
N ASP A 337 14.55 2.73 4.45
CA ASP A 337 14.18 1.33 4.17
C ASP A 337 12.99 0.85 5.02
N ASP A 338 12.81 1.42 6.21
CA ASP A 338 11.63 1.19 7.05
C ASP A 338 10.30 1.43 6.31
N LEU A 339 10.27 2.40 5.40
CA LEU A 339 9.10 2.77 4.62
C LEU A 339 9.10 2.21 3.21
N VAL A 340 10.27 2.03 2.61
CA VAL A 340 10.34 1.77 1.17
C VAL A 340 10.80 0.37 0.80
N ARG A 341 11.42 -0.38 1.72
CA ARG A 341 11.74 -1.79 1.51
C ARG A 341 10.61 -2.67 2.02
N VAL A 342 9.96 -3.36 1.09
CA VAL A 342 8.74 -4.14 1.35
C VAL A 342 8.94 -5.62 1.02
N PRO A 343 8.10 -6.52 1.59
CA PRO A 343 8.10 -7.92 1.17
C PRO A 343 7.64 -8.04 -0.28
N LEU A 344 8.23 -8.98 -1.02
CA LEU A 344 7.79 -9.35 -2.35
C LEU A 344 7.98 -10.85 -2.55
N ILE A 345 6.88 -11.57 -2.66
CA ILE A 345 6.83 -13.02 -2.82
C ILE A 345 5.93 -13.33 -4.01
N ILE A 346 6.44 -14.06 -4.99
CA ILE A 346 5.70 -14.44 -6.20
C ILE A 346 5.69 -15.95 -6.37
N ARG A 347 4.52 -16.56 -6.36
CA ARG A 347 4.33 -17.95 -6.72
C ARG A 347 3.68 -18.08 -8.10
N TYR A 348 4.47 -18.41 -9.08
CA TYR A 348 4.05 -18.79 -10.43
C TYR A 348 5.18 -19.57 -11.11
N PRO A 349 5.30 -20.89 -10.91
CA PRO A 349 6.48 -21.68 -11.30
C PRO A 349 6.85 -21.62 -12.79
N LYS A 350 5.91 -21.20 -13.64
CA LYS A 350 6.19 -21.02 -15.08
C LYS A 350 7.19 -19.90 -15.39
N LEU A 351 7.29 -18.88 -14.51
CA LEU A 351 8.19 -17.73 -14.67
C LEU A 351 9.07 -17.50 -13.44
N TYR A 352 8.66 -17.99 -12.28
CA TYR A 352 9.29 -17.76 -10.96
C TYR A 352 9.58 -19.10 -10.29
N PRO A 353 10.85 -19.57 -10.25
CA PRO A 353 11.22 -20.86 -9.67
C PRO A 353 10.80 -20.99 -8.20
N ILE A 354 10.48 -22.22 -7.80
CA ILE A 354 10.12 -22.56 -6.43
C ILE A 354 11.35 -22.50 -5.52
N GLY A 355 11.22 -21.86 -4.36
CA GLY A 355 12.28 -21.79 -3.34
C GLY A 355 13.44 -20.88 -3.71
N GLU A 356 13.31 -20.09 -4.78
CA GLU A 356 14.34 -19.14 -5.21
C GLU A 356 14.32 -17.89 -4.32
N ARG A 357 15.53 -17.41 -3.98
CA ARG A 357 15.74 -16.15 -3.27
C ARG A 357 16.54 -15.20 -4.16
N VAL A 358 15.91 -14.11 -4.57
CA VAL A 358 16.51 -13.11 -5.46
C VAL A 358 17.07 -11.97 -4.62
N SER A 359 18.38 -11.88 -4.52
CA SER A 359 19.09 -10.82 -3.79
C SER A 359 19.23 -9.51 -4.57
N LYS A 360 18.87 -9.52 -5.86
CA LYS A 360 18.86 -8.35 -6.71
C LYS A 360 17.89 -7.29 -6.20
N LEU A 361 18.32 -6.03 -6.29
CA LEU A 361 17.51 -4.86 -6.00
C LEU A 361 16.49 -4.66 -7.12
N VAL A 362 15.20 -4.57 -6.77
CA VAL A 362 14.12 -4.42 -7.75
C VAL A 362 13.09 -3.39 -7.31
N SER A 363 12.45 -2.71 -8.28
CA SER A 363 11.30 -1.84 -8.01
C SER A 363 9.99 -2.61 -8.09
N THR A 364 9.11 -2.43 -7.11
CA THR A 364 7.77 -3.06 -7.11
C THR A 364 6.87 -2.55 -8.24
N ARG A 365 7.11 -1.36 -8.85
CA ARG A 365 6.39 -0.92 -10.05
C ARG A 365 6.47 -1.93 -11.19
N ARG A 366 7.53 -2.75 -11.22
CA ARG A 366 7.73 -3.80 -12.21
C ARG A 366 6.76 -4.97 -12.09
N LEU A 367 5.97 -5.04 -11.01
CA LEU A 367 4.84 -5.96 -10.89
C LEU A 367 3.80 -5.75 -11.99
N PHE A 368 3.59 -4.51 -12.43
CA PHE A 368 2.76 -4.21 -13.60
C PHE A 368 3.18 -5.04 -14.83
N HIS A 369 4.46 -5.00 -15.17
CA HIS A 369 5.04 -5.72 -16.30
C HIS A 369 5.02 -7.24 -16.08
N SER A 370 5.36 -7.68 -14.88
CA SER A 370 5.39 -9.10 -14.47
C SER A 370 4.03 -9.78 -14.57
N ILE A 371 2.99 -9.07 -14.15
CA ILE A 371 1.61 -9.58 -14.22
C ILE A 371 1.12 -9.61 -15.67
N LEU A 372 1.44 -8.60 -16.48
CA LEU A 372 1.11 -8.58 -17.91
C LEU A 372 1.81 -9.72 -18.67
N GLU A 373 3.09 -9.98 -18.40
CA GLU A 373 3.83 -11.10 -18.98
C GLU A 373 3.19 -12.44 -18.61
N ALA A 374 2.90 -12.67 -17.33
CA ALA A 374 2.24 -13.89 -16.86
C ALA A 374 0.85 -14.09 -17.50
N ALA A 375 0.14 -12.99 -17.76
CA ALA A 375 -1.15 -12.99 -18.44
C ALA A 375 -1.07 -13.17 -19.96
N GLY A 376 0.13 -13.11 -20.55
CA GLY A 376 0.33 -13.09 -22.00
C GLY A 376 -0.28 -11.84 -22.64
N VAL A 377 -0.17 -10.68 -21.97
CA VAL A 377 -0.71 -9.40 -22.43
C VAL A 377 0.44 -8.48 -22.82
N PHE A 378 0.56 -8.24 -24.13
CA PHE A 378 1.61 -7.39 -24.71
C PHE A 378 0.93 -6.24 -25.45
N PRO A 379 0.69 -5.09 -24.80
CA PRO A 379 -0.02 -4.00 -25.44
C PRO A 379 0.76 -3.44 -26.63
N ASN A 380 0.19 -3.47 -27.81
CA ASN A 380 0.75 -2.88 -29.03
C ASN A 380 0.58 -1.36 -28.95
N GLY A 381 1.65 -0.70 -28.59
CA GLY A 381 1.69 0.57 -27.97
C GLY A 381 1.72 1.82 -28.81
N ASN A 382 0.71 2.29 -29.47
CA ASN A 382 0.63 3.74 -29.77
C ASN A 382 -0.37 4.38 -28.80
N GLY A 383 0.11 5.24 -27.90
CA GLY A 383 -0.74 6.09 -27.06
C GLY A 383 -1.14 5.55 -25.68
N ILE A 384 -0.60 4.44 -25.19
CA ILE A 384 -0.84 3.97 -23.82
C ILE A 384 0.01 4.80 -22.86
N ASN A 385 -0.62 5.42 -21.86
CA ASN A 385 0.01 6.22 -20.80
C ASN A 385 0.84 7.40 -21.36
N GLY A 386 0.37 8.05 -22.44
CA GLY A 386 1.09 9.15 -23.07
C GLY A 386 2.39 8.76 -23.77
N ARG A 387 2.70 7.47 -23.84
CA ARG A 387 3.93 6.95 -24.46
C ARG A 387 3.82 6.93 -25.98
N SER A 388 4.86 7.40 -26.63
CA SER A 388 5.07 7.22 -28.07
C SER A 388 5.66 5.84 -28.42
N ALA A 389 6.12 5.07 -27.42
CA ALA A 389 6.73 3.76 -27.58
C ALA A 389 5.89 2.65 -26.90
N PRO A 390 5.97 1.40 -27.39
CA PRO A 390 5.35 0.25 -26.72
C PRO A 390 5.81 0.09 -25.27
N ILE A 391 4.93 -0.50 -24.44
CA ILE A 391 5.30 -0.93 -23.09
C ILE A 391 6.22 -2.15 -23.23
N ASP A 392 7.43 -2.05 -22.72
CA ASP A 392 8.38 -3.17 -22.66
C ASP A 392 8.00 -4.13 -21.52
N VAL A 393 7.01 -4.99 -21.79
CA VAL A 393 6.48 -5.92 -20.80
C VAL A 393 7.53 -6.95 -20.39
N GLU A 394 8.15 -7.62 -21.37
CA GLU A 394 9.14 -8.66 -21.10
C GLU A 394 10.43 -8.07 -20.53
N GLY A 395 10.92 -6.97 -21.11
CA GLY A 395 12.16 -6.34 -20.66
C GLY A 395 12.11 -5.86 -19.22
N LEU A 396 10.97 -5.31 -18.77
CA LEU A 396 10.80 -4.81 -17.40
C LEU A 396 10.16 -5.82 -16.43
N SER A 397 9.79 -7.04 -16.88
CA SER A 397 9.31 -8.07 -15.96
C SER A 397 10.36 -8.47 -14.92
N LEU A 398 9.91 -8.76 -13.71
CA LEU A 398 10.76 -9.28 -12.63
C LEU A 398 11.33 -10.68 -12.93
N ALA A 399 10.73 -11.42 -13.86
CA ALA A 399 11.28 -12.68 -14.34
C ALA A 399 12.69 -12.51 -14.98
N ARG A 400 12.98 -11.33 -15.53
CA ARG A 400 14.33 -10.99 -16.02
C ARG A 400 15.36 -10.91 -14.90
N SER A 401 15.00 -10.29 -13.76
CA SER A 401 15.88 -10.23 -12.59
C SER A 401 16.15 -11.61 -12.01
N VAL A 402 15.12 -12.49 -11.99
CA VAL A 402 15.27 -13.91 -11.62
C VAL A 402 16.25 -14.63 -12.56
N ALA A 403 16.18 -14.36 -13.85
CA ALA A 403 17.10 -14.92 -14.85
C ALA A 403 18.51 -14.29 -14.84
N GLY A 404 18.80 -13.36 -13.95
CA GLY A 404 20.08 -12.65 -13.89
C GLY A 404 20.26 -11.57 -14.97
N LEU A 405 19.19 -11.22 -15.69
CA LEU A 405 19.18 -10.26 -16.81
C LEU A 405 18.44 -8.97 -16.40
N ASP A 406 18.82 -8.38 -15.27
CA ASP A 406 18.12 -7.20 -14.76
C ASP A 406 18.33 -5.98 -15.67
N PRO A 407 17.25 -5.42 -16.28
CA PRO A 407 17.36 -4.33 -17.25
C PRO A 407 17.68 -2.98 -16.60
N GLU A 408 17.48 -2.87 -15.29
CA GLU A 408 17.71 -1.65 -14.52
C GLU A 408 19.05 -1.68 -13.76
N ASP A 409 19.83 -2.76 -13.94
CA ASP A 409 21.17 -2.94 -13.35
C ASP A 409 21.21 -2.60 -11.86
N GLU A 410 20.25 -3.15 -11.10
CA GLU A 410 20.07 -2.87 -9.66
C GLU A 410 20.00 -1.36 -9.34
N THR A 411 19.49 -0.55 -10.26
CA THR A 411 19.23 0.88 -10.05
C THR A 411 17.72 1.09 -9.83
N VAL A 412 17.35 1.56 -8.64
CA VAL A 412 15.95 1.73 -8.25
C VAL A 412 15.75 3.10 -7.61
N PHE A 413 14.58 3.69 -7.83
CA PHE A 413 14.24 5.00 -7.31
C PHE A 413 13.02 4.91 -6.41
N THR A 414 12.95 5.81 -5.43
CA THR A 414 11.75 6.07 -4.63
C THR A 414 11.60 7.56 -4.39
N GLU A 415 10.37 8.03 -4.33
CA GLU A 415 10.02 9.45 -4.26
C GLU A 415 9.05 9.70 -3.11
N ALA A 416 9.47 10.49 -2.14
CA ALA A 416 8.69 10.81 -0.95
C ALA A 416 8.12 12.23 -1.04
N TYR A 417 6.85 12.31 -1.44
CA TYR A 417 6.06 13.53 -1.45
C TYR A 417 5.34 13.69 -0.12
N THR A 418 5.55 14.80 0.55
CA THR A 418 4.81 15.09 1.78
C THR A 418 3.34 15.36 1.44
N PRO A 419 2.38 14.63 2.04
CA PRO A 419 0.97 14.91 1.83
C PRO A 419 0.59 16.32 2.30
N ASP A 420 -0.15 17.08 1.47
CA ASP A 420 -0.59 18.44 1.79
C ASP A 420 -1.43 18.49 3.08
N THR A 421 -2.22 17.44 3.31
CA THR A 421 -3.02 17.28 4.54
C THR A 421 -2.14 17.17 5.79
N LEU A 422 -0.97 16.51 5.66
CA LEU A 422 -0.01 16.42 6.76
C LEU A 422 0.67 17.77 7.02
N LEU A 423 1.04 18.49 5.96
CA LEU A 423 1.61 19.85 6.11
C LEU A 423 0.62 20.79 6.81
N ALA A 424 -0.65 20.78 6.40
CA ALA A 424 -1.69 21.56 7.06
C ALA A 424 -1.87 21.18 8.53
N LEU A 425 -1.79 19.90 8.87
CA LEU A 425 -1.81 19.43 10.25
C LEU A 425 -0.62 19.97 11.04
N MET A 426 0.59 19.89 10.47
CA MET A 426 1.82 20.39 11.13
C MET A 426 1.78 21.91 11.34
N GLU A 427 1.23 22.67 10.39
CA GLU A 427 1.05 24.12 10.52
C GLU A 427 0.22 24.49 11.76
N ASN A 428 -0.75 23.67 12.11
CA ASN A 428 -1.60 23.88 13.27
C ASN A 428 -1.01 23.35 14.59
N MET A 429 -0.16 22.31 14.54
CA MET A 429 0.33 21.62 15.74
C MET A 429 1.75 22.00 16.12
N ASP A 430 2.65 22.03 15.16
CA ASP A 430 4.07 22.32 15.33
C ASP A 430 4.66 22.94 14.06
N PRO A 431 4.42 24.25 13.83
CA PRO A 431 4.95 24.94 12.64
C PRO A 431 6.48 24.90 12.56
N ALA A 432 7.18 24.89 13.70
CA ALA A 432 8.63 24.86 13.74
C ALA A 432 9.22 23.55 13.20
N ALA A 433 8.52 22.44 13.39
CA ALA A 433 8.92 21.14 12.86
C ALA A 433 8.96 21.11 11.31
N ILE A 434 8.11 21.90 10.65
CA ILE A 434 8.09 22.00 9.18
C ILE A 434 9.44 22.45 8.64
N ASP A 435 10.00 23.52 9.22
CA ASP A 435 11.28 24.07 8.77
C ASP A 435 12.45 23.21 9.27
N THR A 436 12.40 22.75 10.53
CA THR A 436 13.43 21.89 11.13
C THR A 436 13.64 20.60 10.30
N PHE A 437 12.56 19.94 9.94
CA PHE A 437 12.61 18.70 9.17
C PHE A 437 12.47 18.93 7.65
N ARG A 438 12.45 20.18 7.19
CA ARG A 438 12.36 20.54 5.76
C ARG A 438 11.17 19.84 5.07
N CYS A 439 10.00 19.78 5.72
CA CYS A 439 8.87 18.96 5.30
C CYS A 439 8.22 19.43 3.98
N ARG A 440 8.44 20.69 3.58
CA ARG A 440 7.95 21.21 2.29
C ARG A 440 8.77 20.75 1.10
N LEU A 441 9.95 20.19 1.34
CA LEU A 441 10.83 19.70 0.30
C LEU A 441 10.60 18.21 0.08
N MET A 442 10.39 17.84 -1.18
CA MET A 442 10.31 16.45 -1.59
C MET A 442 11.64 15.74 -1.33
N ARG A 443 11.57 14.47 -0.96
CA ARG A 443 12.73 13.59 -0.87
C ARG A 443 12.72 12.60 -2.00
N ARG A 444 13.90 12.31 -2.54
CA ARG A 444 14.09 11.20 -3.47
C ARG A 444 15.23 10.34 -2.97
N ALA A 445 15.14 9.04 -3.21
CA ALA A 445 16.26 8.17 -3.05
C ALA A 445 16.56 7.42 -4.35
N VAL A 446 17.85 7.25 -4.62
CA VAL A 446 18.35 6.36 -5.65
C VAL A 446 19.21 5.29 -5.00
N TYR A 447 18.93 4.05 -5.38
CA TYR A 447 19.76 2.90 -5.04
C TYR A 447 20.54 2.49 -6.27
N GLN A 448 21.79 2.09 -6.06
CA GLN A 448 22.57 1.36 -7.05
C GLN A 448 23.44 0.32 -6.35
N GLY A 449 23.11 -0.94 -6.56
CA GLY A 449 23.74 -2.06 -5.88
C GLY A 449 23.61 -1.94 -4.36
N ARG A 450 24.71 -1.66 -3.67
CA ARG A 450 24.75 -1.54 -2.20
C ARG A 450 24.56 -0.12 -1.64
N TYR A 451 24.64 0.90 -2.49
CA TYR A 451 24.57 2.29 -2.04
C TYR A 451 23.19 2.90 -2.29
N LYS A 452 22.76 3.72 -1.34
CA LYS A 452 21.56 4.52 -1.39
C LYS A 452 21.88 5.98 -1.09
N LEU A 453 21.54 6.87 -2.02
CA LEU A 453 21.60 8.32 -1.81
C LEU A 453 20.19 8.84 -1.58
N ILE A 454 19.98 9.61 -0.54
CA ILE A 454 18.75 10.37 -0.29
C ILE A 454 19.05 11.84 -0.57
N THR A 455 18.15 12.50 -1.32
CA THR A 455 18.16 13.96 -1.53
C THR A 455 16.97 14.59 -0.82
N VAL A 456 17.13 15.84 -0.37
CA VAL A 456 16.05 16.70 0.14
C VAL A 456 15.98 17.93 -0.77
N GLY A 457 14.86 18.08 -1.48
CA GLY A 457 14.84 18.92 -2.68
C GLY A 457 15.81 18.35 -3.72
N ASP A 458 16.65 19.23 -4.27
CA ASP A 458 17.61 18.85 -5.30
C ASP A 458 19.04 18.68 -4.72
N ARG A 459 19.21 18.49 -3.41
CA ARG A 459 20.53 18.38 -2.78
C ARG A 459 20.73 17.05 -2.10
N PRO A 460 21.88 16.39 -2.29
CA PRO A 460 22.31 15.26 -1.48
C PRO A 460 22.21 15.59 0.01
N ASP A 461 21.65 14.67 0.78
CA ASP A 461 21.45 14.81 2.22
C ASP A 461 22.09 13.66 2.99
N GLU A 462 21.88 12.42 2.52
CA GLU A 462 22.38 11.23 3.17
C GLU A 462 22.82 10.18 2.15
N LEU A 463 23.92 9.50 2.45
CA LEU A 463 24.42 8.35 1.68
C LEU A 463 24.61 7.16 2.61
N PHE A 464 24.02 6.03 2.26
CA PHE A 464 24.11 4.80 3.05
C PHE A 464 24.70 3.63 2.25
N ASP A 465 25.32 2.72 2.95
CA ASP A 465 25.65 1.38 2.48
C ASP A 465 24.62 0.40 3.07
N VAL A 466 23.53 0.19 2.37
CA VAL A 466 22.39 -0.59 2.88
C VAL A 466 22.63 -2.10 2.99
N ILE A 467 23.83 -2.57 2.65
CA ILE A 467 24.25 -3.96 2.88
C ILE A 467 24.96 -4.09 4.21
N ASP A 468 25.94 -3.19 4.50
CA ASP A 468 26.71 -3.23 5.74
C ASP A 468 26.02 -2.47 6.88
N ASP A 469 25.07 -1.61 6.55
CA ASP A 469 24.24 -0.81 7.46
C ASP A 469 22.78 -0.82 7.03
N PRO A 470 22.08 -1.95 7.14
CA PRO A 470 20.68 -2.08 6.72
C PRO A 470 19.71 -1.24 7.59
N GLY A 471 20.16 -0.70 8.72
CA GLY A 471 19.43 0.22 9.56
C GLY A 471 19.62 1.68 9.20
N GLU A 472 20.44 2.01 8.18
CA GLU A 472 20.68 3.39 7.70
C GLU A 472 21.10 4.35 8.82
N THR A 473 21.96 3.89 9.72
CA THR A 473 22.36 4.63 10.93
C THR A 473 23.63 5.47 10.72
N ARG A 474 24.40 5.18 9.65
CA ARG A 474 25.68 5.79 9.39
C ARG A 474 25.70 6.52 8.04
N ASN A 475 25.53 7.83 8.08
CA ASN A 475 25.64 8.67 6.89
C ASN A 475 27.10 8.73 6.39
N LEU A 476 27.32 8.32 5.15
CA LEU A 476 28.64 8.28 4.47
C LEU A 476 28.87 9.45 3.52
N LEU A 477 27.99 10.44 3.46
CA LEU A 477 28.01 11.51 2.47
C LEU A 477 29.38 12.23 2.44
N ASP A 478 29.87 12.63 3.61
CA ASP A 478 31.16 13.32 3.76
C ASP A 478 32.38 12.43 3.49
N GLN A 479 32.22 11.11 3.54
CA GLN A 479 33.31 10.16 3.39
C GLN A 479 33.42 9.62 1.96
N ARG A 480 32.38 9.72 1.15
CA ARG A 480 32.27 9.12 -0.19
C ARG A 480 31.66 10.07 -1.22
N HIS A 481 32.22 11.28 -1.33
CA HIS A 481 31.72 12.32 -2.23
C HIS A 481 31.59 11.86 -3.70
N SER A 482 32.56 11.10 -4.22
CA SER A 482 32.53 10.64 -5.62
C SER A 482 31.33 9.71 -5.87
N LYS A 483 31.00 8.83 -4.91
CA LYS A 483 29.82 7.94 -5.05
C LYS A 483 28.51 8.71 -4.91
N ALA A 484 28.46 9.68 -4.01
CA ALA A 484 27.31 10.58 -3.88
C ALA A 484 27.06 11.34 -5.20
N SER A 485 28.11 11.93 -5.82
CA SER A 485 27.98 12.65 -7.09
C SER A 485 27.57 11.75 -8.26
N GLU A 486 28.04 10.49 -8.28
CA GLU A 486 27.60 9.50 -9.27
C GLU A 486 26.11 9.22 -9.14
N LEU A 487 25.63 8.93 -7.93
CA LEU A 487 24.23 8.64 -7.68
C LEU A 487 23.34 9.87 -7.91
N GLU A 488 23.80 11.06 -7.53
CA GLU A 488 23.12 12.32 -7.82
C GLU A 488 22.92 12.52 -9.33
N HIS A 489 23.96 12.26 -10.13
CA HIS A 489 23.85 12.32 -11.59
C HIS A 489 22.83 11.33 -12.13
N ILE A 490 22.83 10.08 -11.64
CA ILE A 490 21.85 9.05 -12.02
C ILE A 490 20.43 9.52 -11.68
N LEU A 491 20.23 10.11 -10.49
CA LEU A 491 18.94 10.63 -10.06
C LEU A 491 18.47 11.78 -10.95
N HIS A 492 19.34 12.70 -11.31
CA HIS A 492 19.00 13.81 -12.22
C HIS A 492 18.57 13.30 -13.60
N MET A 493 19.32 12.35 -14.16
CA MET A 493 18.96 11.73 -15.44
C MET A 493 17.61 11.01 -15.38
N PHE A 494 17.32 10.34 -14.27
CA PHE A 494 16.03 9.70 -14.04
C PHE A 494 14.90 10.73 -14.04
N VAL A 495 15.03 11.82 -13.25
CA VAL A 495 14.00 12.86 -13.15
C VAL A 495 13.72 13.49 -14.53
N GLU A 496 14.77 13.87 -15.26
CA GLU A 496 14.64 14.44 -16.59
C GLU A 496 13.91 13.50 -17.57
N GLN A 497 14.22 12.20 -17.54
CA GLN A 497 13.56 11.21 -18.37
C GLN A 497 12.10 10.96 -17.95
N ALA A 498 11.84 10.92 -16.64
CA ALA A 498 10.49 10.72 -16.10
C ALA A 498 9.57 11.90 -16.45
N GLU A 499 10.09 13.13 -16.37
CA GLU A 499 9.37 14.34 -16.76
C GLU A 499 9.02 14.38 -18.25
N LYS A 500 9.95 14.00 -19.12
CA LYS A 500 9.71 13.90 -20.56
C LYS A 500 8.64 12.87 -20.93
N ARG A 501 8.35 11.91 -20.06
CA ARG A 501 7.32 10.88 -20.25
C ARG A 501 5.94 11.30 -19.72
N ARG A 502 5.81 12.44 -19.06
CA ARG A 502 4.51 12.94 -18.60
C ARG A 502 3.55 13.13 -19.78
N PRO A 503 2.28 12.75 -19.66
CA PRO A 503 1.27 13.10 -20.66
C PRO A 503 1.17 14.62 -20.80
N GLY A 504 0.97 15.11 -22.03
CA GLY A 504 0.93 16.56 -22.31
C GLY A 504 -0.21 17.32 -21.62
N ASN A 505 -1.23 16.62 -21.12
CA ASN A 505 -2.40 17.15 -20.41
C ASN A 505 -2.42 16.84 -18.91
N TRP A 506 -1.29 16.41 -18.31
CA TRP A 506 -1.22 15.97 -16.92
C TRP A 506 -1.73 17.01 -15.91
N GLU A 507 -1.55 18.32 -16.18
CA GLU A 507 -2.05 19.40 -15.33
C GLU A 507 -3.58 19.45 -15.30
N ALA A 508 -4.23 19.23 -16.44
CA ALA A 508 -5.69 19.24 -16.53
C ALA A 508 -6.34 18.02 -15.88
N SER A 509 -5.65 16.89 -15.83
CA SER A 509 -6.14 15.67 -15.17
C SER A 509 -5.94 15.68 -13.65
N ARG A 510 -5.12 16.58 -13.11
CA ARG A 510 -4.77 16.68 -11.69
C ARG A 510 -5.84 17.36 -10.82
N GLN A 511 -6.75 18.14 -11.42
CA GLN A 511 -7.75 18.87 -10.66
C GLN A 511 -9.05 18.08 -10.54
N LEU A 512 -9.18 17.27 -9.48
CA LEU A 512 -10.44 17.31 -8.73
C LEU A 512 -10.47 18.73 -8.16
N THR A 513 -11.36 19.57 -8.71
CA THR A 513 -11.56 20.89 -8.14
C THR A 513 -11.92 20.70 -6.68
N LEU A 514 -11.20 21.37 -5.77
CA LEU A 514 -11.58 21.51 -4.35
C LEU A 514 -13.00 22.11 -4.20
N ASP A 515 -13.65 22.44 -5.31
CA ASP A 515 -15.06 22.80 -5.44
C ASP A 515 -16.02 21.59 -5.31
N ASP A 516 -15.52 20.36 -5.28
CA ASP A 516 -16.34 19.20 -4.89
C ASP A 516 -16.42 19.12 -3.35
N GLU A 517 -17.32 19.94 -2.78
CA GLU A 517 -17.64 19.94 -1.35
C GLU A 517 -17.86 18.52 -0.81
N ALA A 518 -18.42 17.64 -1.63
CA ALA A 518 -18.66 16.25 -1.26
C ALA A 518 -17.37 15.43 -1.08
N LEU A 519 -16.32 15.73 -1.82
CA LEU A 519 -15.00 15.08 -1.66
C LEU A 519 -14.30 15.62 -0.41
N VAL A 520 -14.29 16.94 -0.21
CA VAL A 520 -13.72 17.59 0.98
C VAL A 520 -14.39 17.07 2.24
N ASP A 521 -15.73 16.99 2.25
CA ASP A 521 -16.49 16.44 3.37
C ASP A 521 -16.21 14.94 3.58
N ARG A 522 -15.94 14.20 2.51
CA ARG A 522 -15.61 12.78 2.57
C ARG A 522 -14.21 12.54 3.13
N LEU A 523 -13.24 13.35 2.76
CA LEU A 523 -11.88 13.33 3.30
C LEU A 523 -11.86 13.76 4.78
N ARG A 524 -12.68 14.76 5.15
CA ARG A 524 -12.91 15.14 6.55
C ARG A 524 -13.53 14.00 7.37
N SER A 525 -14.54 13.33 6.83
CA SER A 525 -15.19 12.21 7.53
C SER A 525 -14.27 11.01 7.73
N LEU A 526 -13.23 10.91 6.92
CA LEU A 526 -12.18 9.88 7.00
C LEU A 526 -11.00 10.31 7.87
N GLY A 527 -10.98 11.58 8.35
CA GLY A 527 -9.90 12.11 9.19
C GLY A 527 -8.60 12.45 8.45
N TYR A 528 -8.65 12.58 7.12
CA TYR A 528 -7.50 12.95 6.29
C TYR A 528 -7.33 14.48 6.12
N ILE A 529 -8.40 15.25 6.29
CA ILE A 529 -8.40 16.73 6.31
C ILE A 529 -9.34 17.23 7.40
N GLU A 530 -9.08 18.44 7.94
CA GLU A 530 -9.93 19.13 8.91
C GLU A 530 -11.22 19.70 8.29
#